data_a0666293fab766e4e298d66a47b0461c
#
_entry.id   a0666293fab766e4e298d66a47b0461c
#
_cell.length_a   1.000
_cell.length_b   1.000
_cell.length_c   1.000
_cell.angle_alpha   90.00
_cell.angle_beta   90.00
_cell.angle_gamma   90.00
#
_symmetry.space_group_name_H-M   'P 1'
#
loop_
_entity.id
_entity.type
_entity.pdbx_description
1 polymer ?
#
loop_
_entity_poly.entity_id
_entity_poly.type
_entity_poly.pdbx_seq_one_letter_code
_entity_poly.pdbx_strand_id
1 'polypeptide(L)'
;HYGGFMEFAATPWTSSARDLLHYMTAIRCHAGQTQIGQVLKHALAESRRARIHALVFVGDAMEEDPDALYKMAGELGILGVPMFLFQDGSDPVAEGAFRRLAGLSHGAYCRFDSSSAEQLRDLMCAVAIFAVGGHAALEDFSRRRGGTVRRLTHTFTHKP
;
A
#
# COMPACT_ATOMS: atom_id res chain seq x y z
N HIS A 1 3.32 0.14 -11.53
CA HIS A 1 3.24 1.60 -11.59
C HIS A 1 2.21 2.02 -12.63
N TYR A 2 1.78 3.25 -12.57
CA TYR A 2 0.89 3.89 -13.53
C TYR A 2 1.47 5.26 -13.91
N GLY A 3 1.19 5.69 -15.14
CA GLY A 3 1.62 6.98 -15.65
C GLY A 3 0.92 7.25 -16.96
N GLY A 4 0.62 8.53 -17.27
CA GLY A 4 -0.14 8.89 -18.47
C GLY A 4 -1.61 8.45 -18.43
N PHE A 5 -2.31 8.68 -19.53
CA PHE A 5 -3.72 8.30 -19.65
C PHE A 5 -3.82 6.80 -19.92
N MET A 6 -4.35 6.02 -18.93
CA MET A 6 -4.57 4.57 -19.01
C MET A 6 -3.31 3.68 -19.10
N GLU A 7 -2.14 4.16 -18.68
CA GLU A 7 -0.94 3.34 -18.63
C GLU A 7 -0.83 2.58 -17.30
N PHE A 8 -0.90 1.26 -17.37
CA PHE A 8 -0.61 0.36 -16.24
C PHE A 8 0.48 -0.63 -16.67
N ALA A 9 1.55 -0.72 -15.90
CA ALA A 9 2.60 -1.70 -16.14
C ALA A 9 2.92 -2.47 -14.86
N ALA A 10 3.06 -3.77 -14.98
CA ALA A 10 3.48 -4.65 -13.91
C ALA A 10 4.85 -5.25 -14.24
N THR A 11 5.74 -5.28 -13.27
CA THR A 11 7.01 -5.99 -13.36
C THR A 11 6.82 -7.44 -12.94
N PRO A 12 7.70 -8.36 -13.38
CA PRO A 12 7.70 -9.72 -12.83
C PRO A 12 7.92 -9.73 -11.32
N TRP A 13 7.43 -10.78 -10.65
CA TRP A 13 7.77 -11.04 -9.27
C TRP A 13 9.27 -11.28 -9.12
N THR A 14 9.87 -10.71 -8.08
CA THR A 14 11.29 -10.87 -7.79
C THR A 14 11.52 -11.13 -6.30
N SER A 15 12.50 -11.98 -6.00
CA SER A 15 13.06 -12.16 -4.66
C SER A 15 14.36 -11.37 -4.46
N SER A 16 14.83 -10.67 -5.50
CA SER A 16 16.06 -9.91 -5.49
C SER A 16 15.81 -8.44 -5.15
N ALA A 17 16.37 -7.96 -4.04
CA ALA A 17 16.30 -6.54 -3.69
C ALA A 17 16.96 -5.64 -4.75
N ARG A 18 17.98 -6.14 -5.45
CA ARG A 18 18.65 -5.41 -6.53
C ARG A 18 17.72 -5.24 -7.73
N ASP A 19 17.01 -6.29 -8.13
CA ASP A 19 16.08 -6.23 -9.26
C ASP A 19 14.89 -5.34 -8.92
N LEU A 20 14.38 -5.44 -7.69
CA LEU A 20 13.32 -4.53 -7.21
C LEU A 20 13.77 -3.06 -7.30
N LEU A 21 14.98 -2.75 -6.82
CA LEU A 21 15.53 -1.39 -6.92
C LEU A 21 15.67 -0.95 -8.38
N HIS A 22 16.16 -1.83 -9.25
CA HIS A 22 16.25 -1.56 -10.68
C HIS A 22 14.89 -1.24 -11.30
N TYR A 23 13.86 -2.03 -11.01
CA TYR A 23 12.50 -1.77 -11.47
C TYR A 23 11.97 -0.43 -10.94
N MET A 24 12.17 -0.14 -9.65
CA MET A 24 11.69 1.11 -9.05
C MET A 24 12.39 2.34 -9.65
N THR A 25 13.70 2.27 -9.90
CA THR A 25 14.46 3.39 -10.49
C THR A 25 14.21 3.59 -11.99
N ALA A 26 13.71 2.57 -12.68
CA ALA A 26 13.33 2.65 -14.09
C ALA A 26 11.94 3.28 -14.31
N ILE A 27 11.15 3.47 -13.25
CA ILE A 27 9.83 4.09 -13.35
C ILE A 27 9.99 5.55 -13.79
N ARG A 28 9.30 5.90 -14.87
CA ARG A 28 9.14 7.28 -15.31
C ARG A 28 7.74 7.72 -14.95
N CYS A 29 7.64 8.78 -14.15
CA CYS A 29 6.36 9.38 -13.81
C CYS A 29 5.97 10.36 -14.92
N HIS A 30 4.80 10.14 -15.51
CA HIS A 30 4.15 11.10 -16.39
C HIS A 30 2.93 11.66 -15.64
N ALA A 31 2.59 12.91 -15.89
CA ALA A 31 1.36 13.48 -15.36
C ALA A 31 0.14 12.71 -15.90
N GLY A 32 -0.73 12.24 -15.02
CA GLY A 32 -1.91 11.46 -15.37
C GLY A 32 -2.80 11.23 -14.17
N GLN A 33 -3.97 10.65 -14.41
CA GLN A 33 -4.88 10.28 -13.33
C GLN A 33 -4.36 9.08 -12.55
N THR A 34 -4.59 9.07 -11.26
CA THR A 34 -4.30 7.93 -10.39
C THR A 34 -5.16 6.73 -10.81
N GLN A 35 -4.55 5.55 -10.93
CA GLN A 35 -5.22 4.33 -11.40
C GLN A 35 -5.18 3.23 -10.33
N ILE A 36 -5.79 3.51 -9.17
CA ILE A 36 -5.88 2.57 -8.05
C ILE A 36 -6.63 1.31 -8.48
N GLY A 37 -7.72 1.47 -9.22
CA GLY A 37 -8.54 0.36 -9.68
C GLY A 37 -7.78 -0.65 -10.53
N GLN A 38 -6.82 -0.23 -11.34
CA GLN A 38 -5.98 -1.14 -12.11
C GLN A 38 -5.03 -1.92 -11.18
N VAL A 39 -4.46 -1.26 -10.17
CA VAL A 39 -3.63 -1.92 -9.16
C VAL A 39 -4.43 -2.97 -8.40
N LEU A 40 -5.65 -2.65 -7.96
CA LEU A 40 -6.52 -3.57 -7.23
C LEU A 40 -6.96 -4.76 -8.08
N LYS A 41 -7.34 -4.53 -9.35
CA LYS A 41 -7.66 -5.61 -10.30
C LYS A 41 -6.47 -6.55 -10.51
N HIS A 42 -5.27 -6.00 -10.66
CA HIS A 42 -4.06 -6.79 -10.78
C HIS A 42 -3.79 -7.61 -9.51
N ALA A 43 -3.87 -7.01 -8.33
CA ALA A 43 -3.68 -7.70 -7.06
C ALA A 43 -4.71 -8.84 -6.86
N LEU A 44 -5.98 -8.63 -7.21
CA LEU A 44 -7.02 -9.66 -7.18
C LEU A 44 -6.73 -10.80 -8.16
N ALA A 45 -6.24 -10.50 -9.35
CA ALA A 45 -5.87 -11.52 -10.33
C ALA A 45 -4.66 -12.35 -9.85
N GLU A 46 -3.65 -11.70 -9.30
CA GLU A 46 -2.46 -12.37 -8.77
C GLU A 46 -2.77 -13.19 -7.50
N SER A 47 -3.65 -12.71 -6.61
CA SER A 47 -4.03 -13.45 -5.40
C SER A 47 -4.78 -14.75 -5.67
N ARG A 48 -5.34 -14.90 -6.88
CA ARG A 48 -5.94 -16.17 -7.34
C ARG A 48 -4.89 -17.19 -7.82
N ARG A 49 -3.68 -16.72 -8.15
CA ARG A 49 -2.57 -17.54 -8.66
C ARG A 49 -1.60 -17.94 -7.57
N ALA A 50 -1.32 -17.00 -6.66
CA ALA A 50 -0.38 -17.21 -5.57
C ALA A 50 -0.81 -16.38 -4.36
N ARG A 51 -0.40 -16.81 -3.16
CA ARG A 51 -0.70 -16.07 -1.93
C ARG A 51 0.05 -14.74 -1.91
N ILE A 52 -0.69 -13.64 -1.81
CA ILE A 52 -0.17 -12.31 -1.51
C ILE A 52 -0.36 -12.04 -0.02
N HIS A 53 0.70 -11.62 0.67
CA HIS A 53 0.66 -11.40 2.11
C HIS A 53 0.31 -9.96 2.48
N ALA A 54 0.57 -9.01 1.59
CA ALA A 54 0.22 -7.60 1.74
C ALA A 54 0.27 -6.89 0.38
N LEU A 55 -0.56 -5.88 0.20
CA LEU A 55 -0.49 -4.92 -0.90
C LEU A 55 -0.06 -3.57 -0.33
N VAL A 56 1.01 -2.99 -0.87
CA VAL A 56 1.42 -1.61 -0.55
C VAL A 56 1.06 -0.71 -1.70
N PHE A 57 0.36 0.36 -1.40
CA PHE A 57 0.05 1.43 -2.35
C PHE A 57 0.63 2.75 -1.84
N VAL A 58 1.31 3.48 -2.71
CA VAL A 58 1.86 4.81 -2.44
C VAL A 58 1.27 5.77 -3.46
N GLY A 59 0.63 6.84 -3.01
CA GLY A 59 0.02 7.84 -3.88
C GLY A 59 -0.34 9.11 -3.13
N ASP A 60 -0.70 10.15 -3.88
CA ASP A 60 -0.98 11.51 -3.38
C ASP A 60 -2.43 11.94 -3.60
N ALA A 61 -3.11 11.38 -4.60
CA ALA A 61 -4.44 11.77 -5.02
C ALA A 61 -5.34 10.55 -5.30
N MET A 62 -6.66 10.80 -5.44
CA MET A 62 -7.65 9.79 -5.80
C MET A 62 -8.78 10.48 -6.58
N GLU A 63 -8.85 10.19 -7.89
CA GLU A 63 -9.85 10.77 -8.80
C GLU A 63 -10.84 9.73 -9.35
N GLU A 64 -10.70 8.46 -9.00
CA GLU A 64 -11.54 7.37 -9.44
C GLU A 64 -12.85 7.28 -8.63
N ASP A 65 -13.86 6.59 -9.19
CA ASP A 65 -15.09 6.25 -8.47
C ASP A 65 -14.77 5.39 -7.22
N PRO A 66 -15.06 5.92 -6.02
CA PRO A 66 -14.70 5.23 -4.79
C PRO A 66 -15.46 3.92 -4.56
N ASP A 67 -16.71 3.79 -5.04
CA ASP A 67 -17.53 2.62 -4.76
C ASP A 67 -16.96 1.35 -5.41
N ALA A 68 -16.46 1.48 -6.64
CA ALA A 68 -15.79 0.38 -7.34
C ALA A 68 -14.50 -0.04 -6.60
N LEU A 69 -13.73 0.94 -6.11
CA LEU A 69 -12.51 0.69 -5.35
C LEU A 69 -12.81 0.00 -4.01
N TYR A 70 -13.83 0.46 -3.29
CA TYR A 70 -14.22 -0.11 -1.99
C TYR A 70 -14.66 -1.57 -2.12
N LYS A 71 -15.40 -1.91 -3.18
CA LYS A 71 -15.75 -3.30 -3.47
C LYS A 71 -14.52 -4.18 -3.65
N MET A 72 -13.55 -3.74 -4.47
CA MET A 72 -12.31 -4.50 -4.70
C MET A 72 -11.46 -4.62 -3.43
N ALA A 73 -11.39 -3.57 -2.60
CA ALA A 73 -10.69 -3.63 -1.31
C ALA A 73 -11.34 -4.62 -0.35
N GLY A 74 -12.68 -4.68 -0.31
CA GLY A 74 -13.40 -5.70 0.45
C GLY A 74 -13.12 -7.12 -0.03
N GLU A 75 -13.05 -7.34 -1.35
CA GLU A 75 -12.68 -8.64 -1.91
C GLU A 75 -11.24 -9.04 -1.51
N LEU A 76 -10.28 -8.10 -1.54
CA LEU A 76 -8.92 -8.35 -1.03
C LEU A 76 -8.92 -8.69 0.46
N GLY A 77 -9.75 -8.00 1.26
CA GLY A 77 -9.92 -8.31 2.67
C GLY A 77 -10.42 -9.74 2.93
N ILE A 78 -11.40 -10.20 2.16
CA ILE A 78 -11.91 -11.57 2.22
C ILE A 78 -10.83 -12.59 1.83
N LEU A 79 -9.97 -12.26 0.86
CA LEU A 79 -8.83 -13.08 0.46
C LEU A 79 -7.66 -13.03 1.44
N GLY A 80 -7.76 -12.24 2.51
CA GLY A 80 -6.69 -12.08 3.50
C GLY A 80 -5.48 -11.29 2.99
N VAL A 81 -5.70 -10.37 2.05
CA VAL A 81 -4.68 -9.48 1.49
C VAL A 81 -4.87 -8.06 2.06
N PRO A 82 -4.25 -7.72 3.19
CA PRO A 82 -4.35 -6.37 3.75
C PRO A 82 -3.65 -5.35 2.87
N MET A 83 -4.28 -4.16 2.73
CA MET A 83 -3.71 -3.04 1.98
C MET A 83 -3.07 -2.04 2.94
N PHE A 84 -1.82 -1.72 2.69
CA PHE A 84 -1.09 -0.64 3.37
C PHE A 84 -1.02 0.56 2.43
N LEU A 85 -1.79 1.60 2.74
CA LEU A 85 -1.88 2.80 1.91
C LEU A 85 -1.05 3.93 2.53
N PHE A 86 -0.05 4.36 1.79
CA PHE A 86 0.85 5.44 2.20
C PHE A 86 0.56 6.67 1.35
N GLN A 87 0.04 7.71 2.00
CA GLN A 87 -0.28 8.96 1.32
C GLN A 87 0.88 9.93 1.41
N ASP A 88 1.33 10.41 0.26
CA ASP A 88 2.16 11.61 0.15
C ASP A 88 1.27 12.86 0.11
N GLY A 89 1.68 13.91 0.80
CA GLY A 89 0.90 15.13 0.85
C GLY A 89 -0.31 15.11 1.80
N SER A 90 -1.32 15.94 1.53
CA SER A 90 -2.38 16.25 2.49
C SER A 90 -3.78 16.39 1.87
N ASP A 91 -4.00 15.79 0.70
CA ASP A 91 -5.33 15.80 0.08
C ASP A 91 -6.35 15.07 0.97
N PRO A 92 -7.40 15.76 1.47
CA PRO A 92 -8.37 15.18 2.36
C PRO A 92 -9.30 14.17 1.68
N VAL A 93 -9.50 14.28 0.35
CA VAL A 93 -10.31 13.33 -0.42
C VAL A 93 -9.56 12.00 -0.52
N ALA A 94 -8.28 12.05 -0.89
CA ALA A 94 -7.42 10.87 -0.92
C ALA A 94 -7.29 10.25 0.47
N GLU A 95 -7.12 11.06 1.53
CA GLU A 95 -7.06 10.56 2.92
C GLU A 95 -8.31 9.77 3.28
N GLY A 96 -9.50 10.33 3.04
CA GLY A 96 -10.78 9.67 3.33
C GLY A 96 -10.91 8.33 2.60
N ALA A 97 -10.59 8.32 1.30
CA ALA A 97 -10.65 7.13 0.48
C ALA A 97 -9.62 6.06 0.92
N PHE A 98 -8.38 6.45 1.16
CA PHE A 98 -7.31 5.51 1.54
C PHE A 98 -7.57 4.89 2.92
N ARG A 99 -8.08 5.66 3.88
CA ARG A 99 -8.49 5.11 5.18
C ARG A 99 -9.59 4.06 5.03
N ARG A 100 -10.57 4.32 4.15
CA ARG A 100 -11.66 3.38 3.91
C ARG A 100 -11.18 2.11 3.19
N LEU A 101 -10.33 2.25 2.17
CA LEU A 101 -9.70 1.10 1.48
C LEU A 101 -8.89 0.22 2.45
N ALA A 102 -8.08 0.87 3.31
CA ALA A 102 -7.32 0.18 4.35
C ALA A 102 -8.25 -0.58 5.32
N GLY A 103 -9.31 0.06 5.79
CA GLY A 103 -10.29 -0.56 6.70
C GLY A 103 -10.98 -1.78 6.09
N LEU A 104 -11.44 -1.66 4.83
CA LEU A 104 -12.13 -2.75 4.11
C LEU A 104 -11.24 -3.96 3.83
N SER A 105 -9.95 -3.73 3.58
CA SER A 105 -8.97 -4.79 3.34
C SER A 105 -8.29 -5.32 4.60
N HIS A 106 -8.68 -4.84 5.79
CA HIS A 106 -8.03 -5.15 7.07
C HIS A 106 -6.55 -4.77 7.12
N GLY A 107 -6.18 -3.71 6.41
CA GLY A 107 -4.83 -3.15 6.38
C GLY A 107 -4.71 -1.87 7.21
N ALA A 108 -3.79 -0.99 6.82
CA ALA A 108 -3.53 0.26 7.52
C ALA A 108 -3.24 1.43 6.57
N TYR A 109 -3.54 2.63 7.04
CA TYR A 109 -3.22 3.88 6.37
C TYR A 109 -2.16 4.65 7.17
N CYS A 110 -1.22 5.26 6.47
CA CYS A 110 -0.28 6.19 7.06
C CYS A 110 0.08 7.30 6.07
N ARG A 111 0.04 8.54 6.59
CA ARG A 111 0.61 9.66 5.84
C ARG A 111 2.11 9.74 6.08
N PHE A 112 2.87 10.03 5.05
CA PHE A 112 4.30 10.26 5.14
C PHE A 112 4.70 11.52 4.35
N ASP A 113 5.91 11.96 4.55
CA ASP A 113 6.50 13.06 3.80
C ASP A 113 7.51 12.47 2.81
N SER A 114 7.27 12.67 1.52
CA SER A 114 8.13 12.16 0.44
C SER A 114 9.55 12.72 0.49
N SER A 115 9.77 13.85 1.18
CA SER A 115 11.12 14.37 1.46
C SER A 115 11.90 13.49 2.44
N SER A 116 11.22 12.58 3.16
CA SER A 116 11.83 11.68 4.13
C SER A 116 11.91 10.24 3.62
N ALA A 117 12.97 9.93 2.89
CA ALA A 117 13.27 8.56 2.46
C ALA A 117 13.35 7.57 3.63
N GLU A 118 13.71 8.05 4.82
CA GLU A 118 13.76 7.23 6.03
C GLU A 118 12.37 6.80 6.49
N GLN A 119 11.37 7.69 6.43
CA GLN A 119 10.00 7.35 6.78
C GLN A 119 9.43 6.27 5.86
N LEU A 120 9.60 6.40 4.55
CA LEU A 120 9.14 5.40 3.60
C LEU A 120 9.82 4.05 3.82
N ARG A 121 11.14 4.07 4.04
CA ARG A 121 11.89 2.84 4.36
C ARG A 121 11.36 2.15 5.61
N ASP A 122 11.08 2.89 6.67
CA ASP A 122 10.56 2.35 7.91
C ASP A 122 9.17 1.75 7.73
N LEU A 123 8.30 2.40 6.97
CA LEU A 123 6.98 1.89 6.62
C LEU A 123 7.07 0.59 5.80
N MET A 124 7.94 0.54 4.79
CA MET A 124 8.15 -0.66 3.97
C MET A 124 8.72 -1.83 4.80
N CYS A 125 9.67 -1.55 5.70
CA CYS A 125 10.19 -2.55 6.64
C CYS A 125 9.08 -3.09 7.56
N ALA A 126 8.21 -2.21 8.07
CA ALA A 126 7.09 -2.62 8.92
C ALA A 126 6.13 -3.57 8.19
N VAL A 127 5.79 -3.28 6.92
CA VAL A 127 4.95 -4.16 6.11
C VAL A 127 5.64 -5.50 5.83
N ALA A 128 6.94 -5.49 5.51
CA ALA A 128 7.69 -6.73 5.28
C ALA A 128 7.72 -7.63 6.54
N ILE A 129 7.92 -7.04 7.71
CA ILE A 129 7.88 -7.74 9.00
C ILE A 129 6.48 -8.31 9.27
N PHE A 130 5.44 -7.51 9.01
CA PHE A 130 4.05 -7.97 9.12
C PHE A 130 3.78 -9.15 8.18
N ALA A 131 4.21 -9.07 6.92
CA ALA A 131 3.98 -10.10 5.92
C ALA A 131 4.57 -11.47 6.29
N VAL A 132 5.68 -11.47 7.06
CA VAL A 132 6.37 -12.70 7.50
C VAL A 132 5.89 -13.17 8.87
N GLY A 133 5.70 -12.26 9.82
CA GLY A 133 5.47 -12.59 11.23
C GLY A 133 4.13 -12.11 11.81
N GLY A 134 3.26 -11.51 10.97
CA GLY A 134 1.95 -11.04 11.38
C GLY A 134 1.97 -9.88 12.37
N HIS A 135 0.86 -9.69 13.07
CA HIS A 135 0.67 -8.58 14.01
C HIS A 135 1.69 -8.56 15.16
N ALA A 136 1.98 -9.72 15.75
CA ALA A 136 2.90 -9.79 16.88
C ALA A 136 4.31 -9.30 16.52
N ALA A 137 4.82 -9.69 15.35
CA ALA A 137 6.11 -9.23 14.87
C ALA A 137 6.12 -7.73 14.56
N LEU A 138 5.03 -7.21 13.99
CA LEU A 138 4.87 -5.78 13.73
C LEU A 138 4.83 -4.96 15.02
N GLU A 139 4.11 -5.42 16.05
CA GLU A 139 4.06 -4.75 17.35
C GLU A 139 5.43 -4.70 18.02
N ASP A 140 6.18 -5.81 17.99
CA ASP A 140 7.53 -5.86 18.56
C ASP A 140 8.49 -4.91 17.82
N PHE A 141 8.43 -4.88 16.50
CA PHE A 141 9.19 -3.93 15.68
C PHE A 141 8.82 -2.48 16.00
N SER A 142 7.52 -2.20 16.13
CA SER A 142 7.00 -0.87 16.47
C SER A 142 7.48 -0.36 17.83
N ARG A 143 7.55 -1.23 18.83
CA ARG A 143 8.10 -0.88 20.16
C ARG A 143 9.57 -0.46 20.09
N ARG A 144 10.34 -1.14 19.24
CA ARG A 144 11.78 -0.85 19.09
C ARG A 144 12.07 0.38 18.23
N ARG A 145 11.31 0.58 17.17
CA ARG A 145 11.59 1.64 16.18
C ARG A 145 10.91 2.97 16.51
N GLY A 146 9.71 2.95 17.09
CA GLY A 146 8.95 4.17 17.43
C GLY A 146 8.45 4.95 16.19
N GLY A 147 8.26 6.25 16.34
CA GLY A 147 7.98 7.19 15.23
C GLY A 147 6.82 6.80 14.31
N THR A 148 7.08 6.81 13.01
CA THR A 148 6.10 6.54 11.94
C THR A 148 5.57 5.10 11.99
N VAL A 149 6.42 4.13 12.35
CA VAL A 149 6.02 2.72 12.50
C VAL A 149 4.97 2.56 13.60
N ARG A 150 5.12 3.29 14.71
CA ARG A 150 4.14 3.25 15.81
C ARG A 150 2.78 3.82 15.38
N ARG A 151 2.76 4.87 14.55
CA ARG A 151 1.51 5.39 13.97
C ARG A 151 0.83 4.35 13.09
N LEU A 152 1.59 3.66 12.24
CA LEU A 152 1.08 2.59 11.39
C LEU A 152 0.44 1.48 12.23
N THR A 153 1.16 0.99 13.24
CA THR A 153 0.69 -0.08 14.13
C THR A 153 -0.58 0.32 14.88
N HIS A 154 -0.65 1.56 15.37
CA HIS A 154 -1.83 2.07 16.07
C HIS A 154 -3.08 2.10 15.17
N THR A 155 -2.92 2.47 13.90
CA THR A 155 -4.01 2.45 12.91
C THR A 155 -4.48 1.02 12.61
N PHE A 156 -3.58 0.04 12.74
CA PHE A 156 -3.87 -1.37 12.49
C PHE A 156 -4.60 -2.05 13.66
N THR A 157 -4.30 -1.66 14.90
CA THR A 157 -4.84 -2.29 16.12
C THR A 157 -6.15 -1.67 16.62
N HIS A 158 -6.42 -0.41 16.28
CA HIS A 158 -7.67 0.27 16.64
C HIS A 158 -8.70 0.09 15.51
N LYS A 159 -9.30 -1.10 15.48
CA LYS A 159 -10.53 -1.33 14.72
C LYS A 159 -11.70 -0.73 15.51
N PRO A 160 -12.54 0.16 14.91
CA PRO A 160 -13.80 0.53 15.54
C PRO A 160 -14.73 -0.65 15.65
#